data_70bd30b7d10209b10550c5d024c009c2
#
_entry.id   70bd30b7d10209b10550c5d024c009c2
#
_cell.length_a   1.000
_cell.length_b   1.000
_cell.length_c   1.000
_cell.angle_alpha   90.00
_cell.angle_beta   90.00
_cell.angle_gamma   90.00
#
_symmetry.space_group_name_H-M   'P 1'
#
loop_
_entity.id
_entity.type
_entity.pdbx_description
1 polymer ?
#
loop_
_entity_poly.entity_id
_entity_poly.type
_entity_poly.pdbx_seq_one_letter_code
_entity_poly.pdbx_strand_id
1 'polypeptide(L)'
;EGRVAAVKFKDGTEVPADLVVMAVGIRPNTALAEKMRLHVHRGIVVSDTLQTTTDARIYAAGECAAHRGIAYGLVAPLFEQGKVLANHLAEFGIGRYQGSLTSTKLKVTGIDLFSAGDFQGGEGTEEIVMSDPSGGVYKKLVLKDDKLVGACLYGDTVDGSWYFKLLRDGRTVNDIR
;
A
#
# COMPACT_ATOMS: atom_id res chain seq x y z
N GLU A 1 15.49 31.84 18.65
CA GLU A 1 16.16 31.31 17.46
C GLU A 1 15.91 29.81 17.33
N GLY A 2 15.53 29.34 16.10
CA GLY A 2 15.23 27.93 15.83
C GLY A 2 13.77 27.51 16.08
N ARG A 3 12.84 28.44 16.26
CA ARG A 3 11.40 28.14 16.34
C ARG A 3 10.70 28.50 15.04
N VAL A 4 9.72 27.70 14.65
CA VAL A 4 8.80 28.03 13.56
C VAL A 4 7.95 29.22 14.00
N ALA A 5 7.75 30.19 13.11
CA ALA A 5 6.88 31.35 13.33
C ALA A 5 5.74 31.41 12.33
N ALA A 6 5.93 30.87 11.12
CA ALA A 6 4.92 30.89 10.07
C ALA A 6 5.24 29.89 8.95
N VAL A 7 4.23 29.56 8.15
CA VAL A 7 4.36 28.86 6.86
C VAL A 7 4.13 29.87 5.76
N LYS A 8 5.11 30.04 4.87
CA LYS A 8 5.00 30.88 3.68
C LYS A 8 4.72 30.04 2.44
N PHE A 9 3.66 30.34 1.72
CA PHE A 9 3.25 29.67 0.50
C PHE A 9 3.90 30.28 -0.74
N LYS A 10 3.88 29.54 -1.85
CA LYS A 10 4.47 30.00 -3.13
C LYS A 10 3.80 31.24 -3.72
N ASP A 11 2.52 31.46 -3.44
CA ASP A 11 1.76 32.64 -3.83
C ASP A 11 2.07 33.89 -2.99
N GLY A 12 2.95 33.75 -2.00
CA GLY A 12 3.36 34.82 -1.10
C GLY A 12 2.49 34.95 0.16
N THR A 13 1.42 34.19 0.29
CA THR A 13 0.62 34.17 1.52
C THR A 13 1.41 33.56 2.66
N GLU A 14 1.14 34.03 3.89
CA GLU A 14 1.82 33.59 5.09
C GLU A 14 0.80 33.29 6.19
N VAL A 15 0.92 32.12 6.80
CA VAL A 15 0.07 31.67 7.91
C VAL A 15 0.93 31.52 9.16
N PRO A 16 0.67 32.26 10.25
CA PRO A 16 1.37 32.09 11.52
C PRO A 16 1.19 30.65 12.04
N ALA A 17 2.26 30.04 12.53
CA ALA A 17 2.25 28.69 13.08
C ALA A 17 3.37 28.50 14.10
N ASP A 18 3.05 27.95 15.26
CA ASP A 18 4.03 27.56 16.28
C ASP A 18 4.57 26.15 16.08
N LEU A 19 3.83 25.32 15.33
CA LEU A 19 4.18 23.94 14.97
C LEU A 19 3.77 23.66 13.53
N VAL A 20 4.66 23.07 12.76
CA VAL A 20 4.38 22.58 11.40
C VAL A 20 4.68 21.10 11.32
N VAL A 21 3.70 20.31 10.87
CA VAL A 21 3.84 18.88 10.66
C VAL A 21 3.84 18.57 9.17
N MET A 22 4.92 17.97 8.67
CA MET A 22 4.99 17.47 7.31
C MET A 22 4.58 15.99 7.26
N ALA A 23 3.36 15.73 6.75
CA ALA A 23 2.79 14.38 6.61
C ALA A 23 2.57 14.06 5.13
N VAL A 24 3.64 14.09 4.34
CA VAL A 24 3.61 14.05 2.85
C VAL A 24 4.06 12.70 2.28
N GLY A 25 3.87 11.63 3.03
CA GLY A 25 4.28 10.28 2.64
C GLY A 25 5.65 9.88 3.18
N ILE A 26 6.08 8.70 2.77
CA ILE A 26 7.32 8.08 3.22
C ILE A 26 8.29 7.86 2.06
N ARG A 27 9.56 7.73 2.39
CA ARG A 27 10.60 7.26 1.46
C ARG A 27 11.38 6.15 2.14
N PRO A 28 11.58 5.00 1.49
CA PRO A 28 12.45 3.95 1.99
C PRO A 28 13.85 4.47 2.29
N ASN A 29 14.38 4.14 3.46
CA ASN A 29 15.76 4.48 3.79
C ASN A 29 16.71 3.44 3.18
N THR A 30 17.38 3.81 2.11
CA THR A 30 18.26 2.94 1.32
C THR A 30 19.74 3.30 1.44
N ALA A 31 20.08 4.31 2.24
CA ALA A 31 21.44 4.88 2.30
C ALA A 31 22.52 3.85 2.62
N LEU A 32 22.26 2.89 3.50
CA LEU A 32 23.22 1.81 3.81
C LEU A 32 23.40 0.86 2.63
N ALA A 33 22.29 0.47 1.99
CA ALA A 33 22.30 -0.42 0.84
C ALA A 33 23.06 0.20 -0.35
N GLU A 34 22.85 1.48 -0.60
CA GLU A 34 23.58 2.23 -1.65
C GLU A 34 25.09 2.26 -1.39
N LYS A 35 25.51 2.52 -0.13
CA LYS A 35 26.92 2.44 0.26
C LYS A 35 27.53 1.06 0.04
N MET A 36 26.74 0.02 0.22
CA MET A 36 27.10 -1.38 -0.03
C MET A 36 26.97 -1.77 -1.51
N ARG A 37 26.55 -0.86 -2.39
CA ARG A 37 26.33 -1.08 -3.83
C ARG A 37 25.28 -2.16 -4.11
N LEU A 38 24.30 -2.31 -3.23
CA LEU A 38 23.14 -3.16 -3.47
C LEU A 38 22.19 -2.50 -4.48
N HIS A 39 21.47 -3.30 -5.23
CA HIS A 39 20.47 -2.80 -6.18
C HIS A 39 19.31 -2.14 -5.43
N VAL A 40 19.11 -0.85 -5.70
CA VAL A 40 18.06 -0.02 -5.12
C VAL A 40 17.19 0.54 -6.23
N HIS A 41 15.87 0.32 -6.14
CA HIS A 41 14.85 0.94 -6.97
C HIS A 41 13.57 1.12 -6.14
N ARG A 42 13.24 2.37 -5.78
CA ARG A 42 12.19 2.71 -4.79
C ARG A 42 12.42 2.14 -3.38
N GLY A 43 13.28 1.16 -3.21
CA GLY A 43 13.67 0.44 -2.01
C GLY A 43 14.77 -0.54 -2.38
N ILE A 44 15.30 -1.30 -1.42
CA ILE A 44 16.29 -2.35 -1.64
C ILE A 44 15.59 -3.50 -2.37
N VAL A 45 16.05 -3.81 -3.60
CA VAL A 45 15.39 -4.82 -4.44
C VAL A 45 15.64 -6.22 -3.90
N VAL A 46 14.55 -6.94 -3.62
CA VAL A 46 14.59 -8.29 -3.05
C VAL A 46 13.81 -9.31 -3.89
N SER A 47 14.22 -10.57 -3.76
CA SER A 47 13.56 -11.75 -4.31
C SER A 47 12.35 -12.18 -3.48
N ASP A 48 11.66 -13.25 -3.88
CA ASP A 48 10.56 -13.84 -3.13
C ASP A 48 10.99 -14.45 -1.78
N THR A 49 12.28 -14.66 -1.56
CA THR A 49 12.86 -15.08 -0.26
C THR A 49 13.37 -13.93 0.59
N LEU A 50 13.16 -12.68 0.12
CA LEU A 50 13.63 -11.43 0.72
C LEU A 50 15.15 -11.27 0.76
N GLN A 51 15.87 -12.09 -0.01
CA GLN A 51 17.29 -11.90 -0.31
C GLN A 51 17.46 -10.75 -1.29
N THR A 52 18.51 -9.93 -1.11
CA THR A 52 18.80 -8.89 -2.10
C THR A 52 19.22 -9.53 -3.43
N THR A 53 18.83 -8.90 -4.55
CA THR A 53 19.16 -9.39 -5.88
C THR A 53 20.64 -9.25 -6.22
N THR A 54 21.40 -8.45 -5.45
CA THR A 54 22.84 -8.23 -5.65
C THR A 54 23.67 -9.25 -4.87
N ASP A 55 23.29 -9.57 -3.64
CA ASP A 55 24.01 -10.54 -2.79
C ASP A 55 23.00 -11.36 -1.99
N ALA A 56 22.90 -12.66 -2.30
CA ALA A 56 21.96 -13.58 -1.66
C ALA A 56 22.23 -13.85 -0.17
N ARG A 57 23.35 -13.40 0.38
CA ARG A 57 23.67 -13.48 1.81
C ARG A 57 23.06 -12.33 2.61
N ILE A 58 22.56 -11.30 1.91
CA ILE A 58 21.98 -10.11 2.52
C ILE A 58 20.47 -10.13 2.29
N TYR A 59 19.71 -9.84 3.34
CA TYR A 59 18.26 -9.80 3.33
C TYR A 59 17.78 -8.39 3.62
N ALA A 60 16.64 -8.03 3.06
CA ALA A 60 15.93 -6.81 3.41
C ALA A 60 14.45 -7.08 3.54
N ALA A 61 13.83 -6.55 4.59
CA ALA A 61 12.39 -6.62 4.85
C ALA A 61 11.92 -5.31 5.48
N GLY A 62 10.65 -5.01 5.37
CA GLY A 62 10.06 -3.79 5.91
C GLY A 62 9.98 -2.68 4.86
N GLU A 63 9.79 -1.45 5.31
CA GLU A 63 9.59 -0.28 4.44
C GLU A 63 10.79 0.00 3.52
N CYS A 64 11.99 -0.45 3.89
CA CYS A 64 13.19 -0.25 3.07
C CYS A 64 13.26 -1.22 1.88
N ALA A 65 12.49 -2.32 1.88
CA ALA A 65 12.55 -3.35 0.84
C ALA A 65 11.56 -3.06 -0.30
N ALA A 66 11.97 -3.37 -1.53
CA ALA A 66 11.13 -3.36 -2.72
C ALA A 66 11.05 -4.77 -3.32
N HIS A 67 9.87 -5.37 -3.26
CA HIS A 67 9.59 -6.68 -3.83
C HIS A 67 8.75 -6.53 -5.09
N ARG A 68 9.21 -7.09 -6.21
CA ARG A 68 8.54 -7.00 -7.52
C ARG A 68 8.15 -5.56 -7.88
N GLY A 69 9.01 -4.58 -7.54
CA GLY A 69 8.83 -3.15 -7.82
C GLY A 69 7.93 -2.40 -6.83
N ILE A 70 7.39 -3.06 -5.80
CA ILE A 70 6.51 -2.47 -4.79
C ILE A 70 7.24 -2.36 -3.45
N ALA A 71 7.29 -1.13 -2.90
CA ALA A 71 7.69 -0.86 -1.51
C ALA A 71 6.41 -0.61 -0.69
N TYR A 72 6.26 -1.32 0.43
CA TYR A 72 5.07 -1.24 1.27
C TYR A 72 5.29 -0.30 2.45
N GLY A 73 4.40 0.66 2.63
CA GLY A 73 4.40 1.59 3.76
C GLY A 73 3.34 1.27 4.84
N LEU A 74 2.72 0.09 4.78
CA LEU A 74 1.72 -0.37 5.74
C LEU A 74 2.28 -1.52 6.56
N VAL A 75 1.90 -1.60 7.82
CA VAL A 75 2.45 -2.57 8.80
C VAL A 75 2.16 -4.03 8.44
N ALA A 76 0.96 -4.34 7.95
CA ALA A 76 0.55 -5.72 7.65
C ALA A 76 1.48 -6.43 6.65
N PRO A 77 1.82 -5.85 5.48
CA PRO A 77 2.81 -6.42 4.56
C PRO A 77 4.16 -6.70 5.21
N LEU A 78 4.60 -5.84 6.13
CA LEU A 78 5.91 -5.98 6.77
C LEU A 78 5.95 -7.19 7.70
N PHE A 79 4.84 -7.51 8.38
CA PHE A 79 4.72 -8.75 9.16
C PHE A 79 4.70 -10.01 8.27
N GLU A 80 4.07 -9.93 7.10
CA GLU A 80 4.08 -11.04 6.13
C GLU A 80 5.50 -11.29 5.61
N GLN A 81 6.23 -10.23 5.26
CA GLN A 81 7.64 -10.30 4.91
C GLN A 81 8.47 -10.91 6.05
N GLY A 82 8.27 -10.44 7.29
CA GLY A 82 8.97 -10.95 8.46
C GLY A 82 8.80 -12.46 8.69
N LYS A 83 7.60 -12.99 8.45
CA LYS A 83 7.32 -14.44 8.54
C LYS A 83 8.08 -15.23 7.47
N VAL A 84 8.10 -14.75 6.23
CA VAL A 84 8.84 -15.41 5.14
C VAL A 84 10.34 -15.37 5.42
N LEU A 85 10.86 -14.21 5.85
CA LEU A 85 12.27 -14.04 6.21
C LEU A 85 12.68 -14.98 7.34
N ALA A 86 11.89 -15.03 8.42
CA ALA A 86 12.16 -15.91 9.55
C ALA A 86 12.18 -17.39 9.13
N ASN A 87 11.21 -17.80 8.30
CA ASN A 87 11.15 -19.16 7.76
C ASN A 87 12.38 -19.51 6.92
N HIS A 88 12.84 -18.57 6.09
CA HIS A 88 14.02 -18.79 5.24
C HIS A 88 15.30 -18.82 6.07
N LEU A 89 15.47 -17.94 7.06
CA LEU A 89 16.65 -17.89 7.94
C LEU A 89 16.72 -19.10 8.89
N ALA A 90 15.57 -19.67 9.25
CA ALA A 90 15.51 -20.92 10.04
C ALA A 90 15.73 -22.19 9.21
N GLU A 91 16.17 -22.02 7.94
CA GLU A 91 16.48 -23.13 7.01
C GLU A 91 15.29 -24.02 6.60
N PHE A 92 14.05 -23.64 6.95
CA PHE A 92 12.87 -24.34 6.44
C PHE A 92 12.65 -24.14 4.94
N GLY A 93 13.11 -23.02 4.38
CA GLY A 93 13.26 -22.76 2.96
C GLY A 93 11.99 -22.76 2.09
N ILE A 94 10.81 -23.00 2.67
CA ILE A 94 9.54 -23.21 1.97
C ILE A 94 8.84 -21.88 1.68
N GLY A 95 8.95 -20.90 2.59
CA GLY A 95 8.24 -19.62 2.52
C GLY A 95 8.67 -18.79 1.31
N ARG A 96 7.69 -18.26 0.60
CA ARG A 96 7.89 -17.29 -0.49
C ARG A 96 6.94 -16.13 -0.31
N TYR A 97 7.45 -14.91 -0.38
CA TYR A 97 6.64 -13.71 -0.38
C TYR A 97 6.08 -13.47 -1.78
N GLN A 98 4.78 -13.49 -1.93
CA GLN A 98 4.12 -13.29 -3.22
C GLN A 98 3.61 -11.85 -3.42
N GLY A 99 3.91 -10.97 -2.48
CA GLY A 99 3.31 -9.65 -2.34
C GLY A 99 2.16 -9.67 -1.35
N SER A 100 1.68 -8.50 -0.99
CA SER A 100 0.57 -8.34 -0.04
C SER A 100 -0.59 -7.61 -0.69
N LEU A 101 -1.78 -8.13 -0.48
CA LEU A 101 -2.99 -7.39 -0.75
C LEU A 101 -3.19 -6.36 0.36
N THR A 102 -3.32 -5.10 0.00
CA THR A 102 -3.47 -4.01 0.97
C THR A 102 -4.85 -3.39 0.91
N SER A 103 -5.32 -2.91 2.05
CA SER A 103 -6.48 -2.03 2.15
C SER A 103 -6.15 -0.82 3.00
N THR A 104 -6.77 0.29 2.67
CA THR A 104 -6.65 1.54 3.42
C THR A 104 -8.03 2.01 3.82
N LYS A 105 -8.18 2.37 5.08
CA LYS A 105 -9.39 3.04 5.59
C LYS A 105 -8.99 4.40 6.13
N LEU A 106 -9.47 5.44 5.48
CA LEU A 106 -9.31 6.81 5.94
C LEU A 106 -10.61 7.25 6.60
N LYS A 107 -10.49 7.77 7.82
CA LYS A 107 -11.58 8.41 8.54
C LYS A 107 -11.08 9.74 9.06
N VAL A 108 -11.42 10.81 8.35
CA VAL A 108 -11.17 12.20 8.77
C VAL A 108 -12.52 12.92 8.86
N THR A 109 -12.54 14.07 9.52
CA THR A 109 -13.79 14.82 9.74
C THR A 109 -14.58 15.00 8.44
N GLY A 110 -15.75 14.35 8.35
CA GLY A 110 -16.66 14.43 7.21
C GLY A 110 -16.30 13.56 5.99
N ILE A 111 -15.25 12.73 6.08
CA ILE A 111 -14.83 11.86 4.98
C ILE A 111 -14.61 10.44 5.49
N ASP A 112 -15.41 9.50 4.97
CA ASP A 112 -15.17 8.06 5.10
C ASP A 112 -14.73 7.52 3.74
N LEU A 113 -13.51 6.96 3.67
CA LEU A 113 -12.95 6.37 2.46
C LEU A 113 -12.38 4.99 2.78
N PHE A 114 -12.67 4.04 1.92
CA PHE A 114 -12.05 2.72 1.91
C PHE A 114 -11.52 2.42 0.52
N SER A 115 -10.31 1.87 0.43
CA SER A 115 -9.78 1.34 -0.82
C SER A 115 -9.02 0.05 -0.57
N ALA A 116 -9.07 -0.87 -1.54
CA ALA A 116 -8.38 -2.15 -1.47
C ALA A 116 -8.04 -2.66 -2.88
N GLY A 117 -6.92 -3.38 -2.98
CA GLY A 117 -6.46 -3.98 -4.23
C GLY A 117 -6.18 -2.97 -5.35
N ASP A 118 -6.34 -3.41 -6.59
CA ASP A 118 -6.19 -2.57 -7.78
C ASP A 118 -7.51 -1.84 -8.10
N PHE A 119 -7.83 -0.82 -7.31
CA PHE A 119 -9.04 -0.02 -7.47
C PHE A 119 -8.97 1.01 -8.61
N GLN A 120 -7.82 1.19 -9.21
CA GLN A 120 -7.70 2.07 -10.38
C GLN A 120 -8.25 1.39 -11.63
N GLY A 121 -8.00 0.10 -11.76
CA GLY A 121 -8.34 -0.65 -12.95
C GLY A 121 -7.40 -0.33 -14.11
N GLY A 122 -7.73 -0.84 -15.29
CA GLY A 122 -6.94 -0.64 -16.49
C GLY A 122 -7.31 -1.61 -17.60
N GLU A 123 -6.38 -1.87 -18.49
CA GLU A 123 -6.59 -2.79 -19.61
C GLU A 123 -6.97 -4.21 -19.13
N GLY A 124 -8.05 -4.75 -19.68
CA GLY A 124 -8.57 -6.08 -19.33
C GLY A 124 -9.32 -6.12 -17.99
N THR A 125 -9.74 -4.98 -17.45
CA THR A 125 -10.62 -4.91 -16.28
C THR A 125 -12.00 -4.34 -16.64
N GLU A 126 -13.01 -4.74 -15.86
CA GLU A 126 -14.37 -4.20 -15.91
C GLU A 126 -14.62 -3.40 -14.64
N GLU A 127 -15.39 -2.31 -14.75
CA GLU A 127 -15.71 -1.43 -13.63
C GLU A 127 -17.21 -1.41 -13.36
N ILE A 128 -17.58 -1.62 -12.09
CA ILE A 128 -18.94 -1.40 -11.60
C ILE A 128 -18.90 -0.14 -10.74
N VAL A 129 -19.63 0.89 -11.16
CA VAL A 129 -19.69 2.18 -10.45
C VAL A 129 -21.10 2.45 -9.99
N MET A 130 -21.24 2.74 -8.70
CA MET A 130 -22.47 3.24 -8.08
C MET A 130 -22.17 4.64 -7.53
N SER A 131 -22.95 5.62 -7.95
CA SER A 131 -22.77 7.02 -7.55
C SER A 131 -24.11 7.65 -7.14
N ASP A 132 -24.15 8.17 -5.93
CA ASP A 132 -25.21 9.04 -5.44
C ASP A 132 -24.60 10.36 -4.95
N PRO A 133 -24.48 11.38 -5.83
CA PRO A 133 -23.92 12.68 -5.45
C PRO A 133 -24.74 13.40 -4.37
N SER A 134 -26.05 13.17 -4.31
CA SER A 134 -26.94 13.79 -3.33
C SER A 134 -26.76 13.22 -1.93
N GLY A 135 -26.52 11.92 -1.84
CA GLY A 135 -26.18 11.21 -0.61
C GLY A 135 -24.69 11.25 -0.26
N GLY A 136 -23.83 11.82 -1.12
CA GLY A 136 -22.37 11.85 -0.92
C GLY A 136 -21.75 10.47 -0.98
N VAL A 137 -22.29 9.54 -1.78
CA VAL A 137 -21.81 8.15 -1.87
C VAL A 137 -21.24 7.87 -3.25
N TYR A 138 -20.06 7.25 -3.26
CA TYR A 138 -19.42 6.69 -4.46
C TYR A 138 -18.83 5.33 -4.14
N LYS A 139 -19.16 4.32 -4.95
CA LYS A 139 -18.58 2.97 -4.85
C LYS A 139 -18.12 2.54 -6.23
N LYS A 140 -16.86 2.12 -6.32
CA LYS A 140 -16.26 1.55 -7.53
C LYS A 140 -15.70 0.18 -7.20
N LEU A 141 -16.09 -0.81 -7.98
CA LEU A 141 -15.55 -2.17 -7.92
C LEU A 141 -14.85 -2.44 -9.25
N VAL A 142 -13.69 -3.06 -9.19
CA VAL A 142 -12.89 -3.43 -10.37
C VAL A 142 -12.83 -4.95 -10.43
N LEU A 143 -13.25 -5.49 -11.58
CA LEU A 143 -13.26 -6.92 -11.87
C LEU A 143 -12.22 -7.27 -12.93
N LYS A 144 -11.63 -8.44 -12.82
CA LYS A 144 -10.80 -9.05 -13.83
C LYS A 144 -11.06 -10.56 -13.83
N ASP A 145 -11.40 -11.13 -15.00
CA ASP A 145 -11.75 -12.54 -15.14
C ASP A 145 -12.83 -12.95 -14.11
N ASP A 146 -13.92 -12.19 -14.04
CA ASP A 146 -15.04 -12.35 -13.10
C ASP A 146 -14.67 -12.28 -11.61
N LYS A 147 -13.44 -11.92 -11.25
CA LYS A 147 -12.98 -11.79 -9.87
C LYS A 147 -12.84 -10.32 -9.48
N LEU A 148 -13.23 -10.02 -8.25
CA LEU A 148 -12.97 -8.71 -7.67
C LEU A 148 -11.46 -8.55 -7.46
N VAL A 149 -10.86 -7.53 -8.09
CA VAL A 149 -9.43 -7.19 -7.97
C VAL A 149 -9.20 -5.84 -7.28
N GLY A 150 -10.21 -5.00 -7.22
CA GLY A 150 -10.14 -3.70 -6.56
C GLY A 150 -11.47 -3.18 -6.07
N ALA A 151 -11.46 -2.37 -5.02
CA ALA A 151 -12.62 -1.67 -4.48
C ALA A 151 -12.24 -0.28 -3.96
N CYS A 152 -13.06 0.73 -4.27
CA CYS A 152 -12.96 2.08 -3.72
C CYS A 152 -14.35 2.54 -3.29
N LEU A 153 -14.52 2.86 -2.00
CA LEU A 153 -15.78 3.28 -1.40
C LEU A 153 -15.59 4.63 -0.74
N TYR A 154 -16.47 5.57 -1.02
CA TYR A 154 -16.51 6.89 -0.42
C TYR A 154 -17.91 7.16 0.15
N GLY A 155 -17.96 7.77 1.33
CA GLY A 155 -19.18 8.07 2.07
C GLY A 155 -19.72 6.86 2.80
N ASP A 156 -20.28 5.87 2.10
CA ASP A 156 -20.65 4.58 2.66
C ASP A 156 -19.56 3.54 2.47
N THR A 157 -18.84 3.22 3.55
CA THR A 157 -17.72 2.27 3.59
C THR A 157 -18.02 1.00 4.39
N VAL A 158 -19.29 0.76 4.75
CA VAL A 158 -19.71 -0.36 5.61
C VAL A 158 -19.24 -1.71 5.06
N ASP A 159 -19.41 -1.93 3.75
CA ASP A 159 -19.07 -3.19 3.08
C ASP A 159 -17.57 -3.37 2.79
N GLY A 160 -16.73 -2.41 3.14
CA GLY A 160 -15.29 -2.44 2.79
C GLY A 160 -14.57 -3.70 3.25
N SER A 161 -14.85 -4.17 4.48
CA SER A 161 -14.24 -5.39 5.02
C SER A 161 -14.70 -6.65 4.28
N TRP A 162 -15.94 -6.67 3.81
CA TRP A 162 -16.50 -7.77 3.01
C TRP A 162 -15.84 -7.80 1.62
N TYR A 163 -15.73 -6.66 0.94
CA TYR A 163 -15.02 -6.59 -0.33
C TYR A 163 -13.55 -6.99 -0.19
N PHE A 164 -12.88 -6.58 0.89
CA PHE A 164 -11.49 -6.99 1.14
C PHE A 164 -11.35 -8.50 1.32
N LYS A 165 -12.32 -9.12 2.00
CA LYS A 165 -12.35 -10.58 2.12
C LYS A 165 -12.53 -11.26 0.76
N LEU A 166 -13.43 -10.77 -0.09
CA LEU A 166 -13.62 -11.30 -1.45
C LEU A 166 -12.37 -11.19 -2.29
N LEU A 167 -11.70 -10.03 -2.26
CA LEU A 167 -10.41 -9.81 -2.92
C LEU A 167 -9.37 -10.84 -2.47
N ARG A 168 -9.24 -11.05 -1.17
CA ARG A 168 -8.28 -11.98 -0.59
C ARG A 168 -8.58 -13.44 -0.93
N ASP A 169 -9.86 -13.81 -0.90
CA ASP A 169 -10.30 -15.17 -1.15
C ASP A 169 -10.31 -15.51 -2.67
N GLY A 170 -10.16 -14.50 -3.55
CA GLY A 170 -10.10 -14.64 -5.00
C GLY A 170 -11.36 -15.27 -5.62
N ARG A 171 -12.52 -15.08 -4.97
CA ARG A 171 -13.80 -15.65 -5.42
C ARG A 171 -14.33 -14.90 -6.64
N THR A 172 -15.02 -15.60 -7.50
CA THR A 172 -15.71 -15.01 -8.65
C THR A 172 -17.02 -14.34 -8.20
N VAL A 173 -17.52 -13.41 -9.02
CA VAL A 173 -18.85 -12.79 -8.79
C VAL A 173 -19.95 -13.84 -8.76
N ASN A 174 -19.82 -14.92 -9.54
CA ASN A 174 -20.78 -16.02 -9.58
C ASN A 174 -20.83 -16.85 -8.29
N ASP A 175 -19.73 -16.86 -7.52
CA ASP A 175 -19.65 -17.54 -6.22
C ASP A 175 -20.34 -16.77 -5.07
N ILE A 176 -20.84 -15.56 -5.36
CA ILE A 176 -21.39 -14.62 -4.37
C ILE A 176 -22.91 -14.47 -4.48
N ARG A 177 -23.51 -15.06 -5.49
CA ARG A 177 -24.97 -15.03 -5.75
C ARG A 177 -25.74 -15.95 -4.84
#